data_63d53fdd17268b867b640890b2f5406f
#
_entry.id   63d53fdd17268b867b640890b2f5406f
#
_cell.length_a   1.000
_cell.length_b   1.000
_cell.length_c   1.000
_cell.angle_alpha   90.00
_cell.angle_beta   90.00
_cell.angle_gamma   90.00
#
_symmetry.space_group_name_H-M   'P 1'
#
loop_
_entity.id
_entity.type
_entity.pdbx_description
1 polymer ?
#
loop_
_entity_poly.entity_id
_entity_poly.type
_entity_poly.pdbx_seq_one_letter_code
_entity_poly.pdbx_strand_id
1 'polypeptide(L)'
;MFPNILDNAIVYFYTQKRNYGSVFYDNGKIEYIHYLAICSYDNNEYYLFHCNNKFEVIADYIFDSIEECKNMASKCKKDIVWIKNNCNEIY
;
A
#
# COMPACT_ATOMS: atom_id res chain seq x y z
N MET A 1 -5.77 -13.10 4.63
CA MET A 1 -5.28 -12.12 5.61
C MET A 1 -4.14 -11.31 5.04
N PHE A 2 -4.12 -10.01 5.29
CA PHE A 2 -3.06 -9.15 4.74
C PHE A 2 -1.72 -9.43 5.43
N PRO A 3 -0.61 -9.51 4.69
CA PRO A 3 0.68 -9.79 5.30
C PRO A 3 1.16 -8.65 6.19
N ASN A 4 1.97 -9.00 7.20
CA ASN A 4 2.54 -8.03 8.12
C ASN A 4 3.77 -7.33 7.56
N ILE A 5 4.41 -7.96 6.57
CA ILE A 5 5.61 -7.45 5.94
C ILE A 5 5.45 -7.56 4.43
N LEU A 6 5.75 -6.47 3.72
CA LEU A 6 5.77 -6.41 2.27
C LEU A 6 7.13 -5.88 1.83
N ASP A 7 7.80 -6.59 0.95
CA ASP A 7 9.13 -6.18 0.45
C ASP A 7 10.06 -5.77 1.59
N ASN A 8 10.03 -6.53 2.67
CA ASN A 8 10.83 -6.33 3.88
C ASN A 8 10.45 -5.09 4.70
N ALA A 9 9.39 -4.38 4.33
CA ALA A 9 8.89 -3.23 5.09
C ALA A 9 7.77 -3.67 6.03
N ILE A 10 7.69 -3.04 7.19
CA ILE A 10 6.61 -3.29 8.14
C ILE A 10 5.34 -2.60 7.65
N VAL A 11 4.23 -3.33 7.63
CA VAL A 11 2.93 -2.79 7.21
C VAL A 11 2.25 -2.13 8.42
N TYR A 12 1.95 -0.84 8.29
CA TYR A 12 1.24 -0.09 9.34
C TYR A 12 -0.25 0.01 9.07
N PHE A 13 -0.63 0.22 7.80
CA PHE A 13 -2.02 0.29 7.38
C PHE A 13 -2.18 -0.44 6.07
N TYR A 14 -3.35 -0.99 5.86
CA TYR A 14 -3.70 -1.63 4.59
C TYR A 14 -5.19 -1.46 4.31
N THR A 15 -5.63 -1.85 3.13
CA THR A 15 -7.03 -1.74 2.72
C THR A 15 -7.60 -3.13 2.44
N GLN A 16 -8.91 -3.19 2.39
CA GLN A 16 -9.60 -4.37 1.87
C GLN A 16 -9.39 -4.47 0.37
N LYS A 17 -9.59 -5.66 -0.16
CA LYS A 17 -9.50 -5.89 -1.60
C LYS A 17 -10.58 -5.11 -2.32
N ARG A 18 -10.16 -4.24 -3.24
CA ARG A 18 -11.04 -3.45 -4.10
C ARG A 18 -10.29 -3.17 -5.39
N ASN A 19 -10.89 -2.40 -6.28
CA ASN A 19 -10.21 -1.91 -7.47
C ASN A 19 -9.71 -0.48 -7.19
N TYR A 20 -8.40 -0.32 -7.08
CA TYR A 20 -7.76 0.99 -6.82
C TYR A 20 -7.07 1.55 -8.07
N GLY A 21 -7.28 0.92 -9.22
CA GLY A 21 -6.65 1.37 -10.46
C GLY A 21 -5.83 0.26 -11.10
N SER A 22 -4.93 0.66 -11.97
CA SER A 22 -4.11 -0.31 -12.71
C SER A 22 -2.76 0.28 -13.05
N VAL A 23 -1.81 -0.61 -13.33
CA VAL A 23 -0.46 -0.28 -13.80
C VAL A 23 -0.32 -0.81 -15.21
N PHE A 24 0.13 0.06 -16.13
CA PHE A 24 0.36 -0.29 -17.53
C PHE A 24 1.84 -0.48 -17.77
N TYR A 25 2.19 -1.58 -18.42
CA TYR A 25 3.58 -1.89 -18.75
C TYR A 25 3.83 -1.64 -20.23
N ASP A 26 5.08 -1.39 -20.60
CA ASP A 26 5.47 -1.06 -21.98
C ASP A 26 5.11 -2.16 -22.97
N ASN A 27 5.07 -3.40 -22.51
CA ASN A 27 4.73 -4.54 -23.37
C ASN A 27 3.22 -4.72 -23.57
N GLY A 28 2.41 -3.77 -23.08
CA GLY A 28 0.97 -3.85 -23.20
C GLY A 28 0.28 -4.59 -22.06
N LYS A 29 1.04 -5.15 -21.13
CA LYS A 29 0.47 -5.84 -19.98
C LYS A 29 -0.17 -4.84 -19.03
N ILE A 30 -1.28 -5.24 -18.40
CA ILE A 30 -1.98 -4.45 -17.40
C ILE A 30 -2.08 -5.28 -16.13
N GLU A 31 -1.73 -4.68 -14.98
CA GLU A 31 -2.00 -5.29 -13.69
C GLU A 31 -2.91 -4.38 -12.88
N TYR A 32 -3.89 -4.98 -12.21
CA TYR A 32 -4.83 -4.22 -11.40
C TYR A 32 -4.34 -4.11 -9.97
N ILE A 33 -4.59 -2.93 -9.38
CA ILE A 33 -4.24 -2.65 -8.00
C ILE A 33 -5.43 -3.06 -7.14
N HIS A 34 -5.22 -4.11 -6.33
CA HIS A 34 -6.27 -4.66 -5.48
C HIS A 34 -6.16 -4.25 -4.02
N TYR A 35 -4.98 -3.83 -3.60
CA TYR A 35 -4.72 -3.41 -2.22
C TYR A 35 -3.80 -2.21 -2.21
N LEU A 36 -3.98 -1.36 -1.19
CA LEU A 36 -3.02 -0.32 -0.85
C LEU A 36 -2.48 -0.61 0.53
N ALA A 37 -1.20 -0.33 0.75
CA ALA A 37 -0.57 -0.52 2.05
C ALA A 37 0.37 0.63 2.34
N ILE A 38 0.42 1.05 3.60
CA ILE A 38 1.36 2.07 4.07
C ILE A 38 2.38 1.36 4.94
N CYS A 39 3.64 1.40 4.53
CA CYS A 39 4.71 0.61 5.13
C CYS A 39 5.91 1.48 5.42
N SER A 40 6.81 0.99 6.27
CA SER A 40 8.05 1.69 6.56
C SER A 40 9.14 0.68 6.91
N TYR A 41 10.40 1.05 6.60
CA TYR A 41 11.57 0.27 7.01
C TYR A 41 12.17 0.77 8.32
N ASP A 42 12.03 2.07 8.60
CA ASP A 42 12.78 2.71 9.68
C ASP A 42 11.97 3.75 10.47
N ASN A 43 10.70 3.92 10.18
CA ASN A 43 9.81 4.90 10.81
C ASN A 43 10.16 6.36 10.49
N ASN A 44 11.07 6.60 9.55
CA ASN A 44 11.41 7.96 9.11
C ASN A 44 10.79 8.30 7.78
N GLU A 45 10.67 7.31 6.92
CA GLU A 45 10.05 7.45 5.62
C GLU A 45 8.97 6.39 5.47
N TYR A 46 7.90 6.75 4.79
CA TYR A 46 6.76 5.85 4.61
C TYR A 46 6.50 5.64 3.14
N TYR A 47 6.12 4.41 2.81
CA TYR A 47 5.85 4.01 1.44
C TYR A 47 4.38 3.71 1.28
N LEU A 48 3.80 4.23 0.19
CA LEU A 48 2.49 3.80 -0.26
C LEU A 48 2.72 2.71 -1.30
N PHE A 49 2.44 1.47 -0.94
CA PHE A 49 2.57 0.32 -1.85
C PHE A 49 1.25 0.03 -2.52
N HIS A 50 1.31 -0.15 -3.84
CA HIS A 50 0.17 -0.62 -4.64
C HIS A 50 0.41 -2.10 -4.91
N CYS A 51 -0.54 -2.95 -4.50
CA CYS A 51 -0.37 -4.40 -4.54
C CYS A 51 -1.41 -5.04 -5.44
N ASN A 52 -1.02 -6.13 -6.10
CA ASN A 52 -1.94 -6.94 -6.87
C ASN A 52 -2.69 -7.92 -5.95
N ASN A 53 -3.50 -8.81 -6.52
CA ASN A 53 -4.30 -9.75 -5.73
C ASN A 53 -3.48 -10.85 -5.06
N LYS A 54 -2.19 -10.94 -5.35
CA LYS A 54 -1.27 -11.88 -4.72
C LYS A 54 -0.40 -11.21 -3.67
N PHE A 55 -0.72 -9.98 -3.29
CA PHE A 55 0.05 -9.17 -2.34
C PHE A 55 1.46 -8.84 -2.84
N GLU A 56 1.65 -8.82 -4.14
CA GLU A 56 2.91 -8.38 -4.72
C GLU A 56 2.86 -6.87 -4.93
N VAL A 57 3.95 -6.18 -4.57
CA VAL A 57 4.06 -4.74 -4.75
C VAL A 57 4.37 -4.48 -6.23
N ILE A 58 3.45 -3.80 -6.92
CA ILE A 58 3.60 -3.50 -8.34
C ILE A 58 3.90 -2.03 -8.60
N ALA A 59 3.73 -1.17 -7.60
CA ALA A 59 4.14 0.23 -7.67
C ALA A 59 4.34 0.74 -6.26
N ASP A 60 5.24 1.70 -6.09
CA ASP A 60 5.51 2.28 -4.78
C ASP A 60 5.79 3.78 -4.89
N TYR A 61 5.50 4.48 -3.82
CA TYR A 61 5.76 5.92 -3.69
C TYR A 61 6.24 6.18 -2.28
N ILE A 62 7.20 7.08 -2.14
CA ILE A 62 7.80 7.40 -0.84
C ILE A 62 7.32 8.78 -0.37
N PHE A 63 7.04 8.88 0.93
CA PHE A 63 6.58 10.12 1.56
C PHE A 63 7.22 10.26 2.94
N ASP A 64 7.11 11.47 3.50
CA ASP A 64 7.68 11.76 4.82
C ASP A 64 6.77 11.34 5.96
N SER A 65 5.49 11.07 5.70
CA SER A 65 4.53 10.76 6.76
C SER A 65 3.43 9.83 6.27
N ILE A 66 2.79 9.18 7.23
CA ILE A 66 1.60 8.35 6.98
C ILE A 66 0.49 9.23 6.38
N GLU A 67 0.35 10.46 6.89
CA GLU A 67 -0.68 11.38 6.41
C GLU A 67 -0.52 11.67 4.93
N GLU A 68 0.70 11.88 4.47
CA GLU A 68 0.96 12.12 3.05
C GLU A 68 0.63 10.89 2.19
N CYS A 69 0.92 9.70 2.71
CA CYS A 69 0.54 8.47 2.03
C CYS A 69 -0.98 8.39 1.84
N LYS A 70 -1.73 8.71 2.90
CA LYS A 70 -3.18 8.68 2.84
C LYS A 70 -3.72 9.74 1.88
N ASN A 71 -3.12 10.92 1.87
CA ASN A 71 -3.53 11.98 0.95
C ASN A 71 -3.31 11.58 -0.50
N MET A 72 -2.18 10.94 -0.81
CA MET A 72 -1.91 10.47 -2.16
C MET A 72 -2.89 9.38 -2.57
N ALA A 73 -3.17 8.45 -1.66
CA ALA A 73 -4.10 7.36 -1.92
C ALA A 73 -5.50 7.89 -2.24
N SER A 74 -5.92 8.96 -1.59
CA SER A 74 -7.25 9.54 -1.82
C SER A 74 -7.43 10.07 -3.24
N LYS A 75 -6.34 10.31 -3.95
CA LYS A 75 -6.40 10.72 -5.36
C LYS A 75 -6.68 9.54 -6.28
N CYS A 76 -6.41 8.32 -5.83
CA CYS A 76 -6.64 7.11 -6.61
C CYS A 76 -8.09 6.65 -6.47
N LYS A 77 -8.65 6.80 -5.28
CA LYS A 77 -10.01 6.35 -5.00
C LYS A 77 -10.58 7.08 -3.80
N LYS A 78 -11.85 7.42 -3.87
CA LYS A 78 -12.57 8.02 -2.74
C LYS A 78 -12.98 6.94 -1.74
N ASP A 79 -13.20 7.37 -0.51
CA ASP A 79 -13.75 6.52 0.54
C ASP A 79 -12.90 5.31 0.86
N ILE A 80 -11.57 5.53 0.89
CA ILE A 80 -10.66 4.47 1.30
C ILE A 80 -10.80 4.24 2.79
N VAL A 81 -11.00 2.97 3.17
CA VAL A 81 -11.05 2.56 4.56
C VAL A 81 -9.70 1.93 4.90
N TRP A 82 -8.97 2.57 5.80
CA TRP A 82 -7.67 2.08 6.25
C TRP A 82 -7.84 1.19 7.47
N ILE A 83 -7.21 0.02 7.41
CA ILE A 83 -7.21 -0.94 8.52
C ILE A 83 -5.84 -0.87 9.16
N LYS A 84 -5.81 -0.58 10.45
CA LYS A 84 -4.56 -0.52 11.18
C LYS A 84 -4.03 -1.92 11.43
N ASN A 85 -2.77 -2.15 11.12
CA ASN A 85 -2.13 -3.41 11.40
C ASN A 85 -1.57 -3.37 12.83
N ASN A 86 -2.06 -4.24 13.69
CA ASN A 86 -1.70 -4.24 15.11
C ASN A 86 -0.42 -5.01 15.41
N CYS A 87 0.13 -5.67 14.41
CA CYS A 87 1.32 -6.49 14.59
C CYS A 87 2.51 -5.71 15.12
N ASN A 88 2.63 -4.44 14.73
CA ASN A 88 3.72 -3.57 15.15
C ASN A 88 3.53 -2.95 16.53
N GLU A 89 2.43 -3.23 17.21
CA GLU A 89 2.16 -2.72 18.55
C GLU A 89 2.63 -3.65 19.64
N ILE A 90 3.14 -4.81 19.28
CA ILE A 90 3.53 -5.84 20.24
C ILE A 90 4.93 -5.56 20.82
N TYR A 91 5.67 -4.69 20.23
CA TYR A 91 7.07 -4.43 20.63
C TYR A 91 7.21 -3.32 21.65
#